data_6d6c64c2bf6b7db7936c79050824e5bf
#
_entry.id   6d6c64c2bf6b7db7936c79050824e5bf
#
_cell.length_a   1.000
_cell.length_b   1.000
_cell.length_c   1.000
_cell.angle_alpha   90.00
_cell.angle_beta   90.00
_cell.angle_gamma   90.00
#
_symmetry.space_group_name_H-M   'P 1'
#
loop_
_entity.id
_entity.type
_entity.pdbx_description
1 polymer ?
#
loop_
_entity_poly.entity_id
_entity_poly.type
_entity_poly.pdbx_seq_one_letter_code
_entity_poly.pdbx_strand_id
1 'polypeptide(L)'
;MGKGSGHAKSATVAIGFVTGLLAGVRRQGRDPADLLAAAGIDAALLARDESRIPLTAYADLYNRVALALDDEAFGLFATPMRPGSFELLVRALAGARTLDEALRRLARFLPILLPDMTIAVERHGAQAEFTLTATRPLAAHPADAGRVFAFEWLLR
;
A
#
# COMPACT_ATOMS: atom_id res chain seq x y z
N MET A 1 12.82 43.94 10.02
CA MET A 1 13.18 42.75 9.20
C MET A 1 12.57 41.51 9.87
N GLY A 2 11.32 41.18 9.53
CA GLY A 2 10.60 40.02 10.08
C GLY A 2 10.87 38.81 9.19
N LYS A 3 11.57 37.80 9.74
CA LYS A 3 11.68 36.47 9.10
C LYS A 3 10.35 35.76 9.25
N GLY A 4 9.58 35.71 8.18
CA GLY A 4 8.43 34.83 8.05
C GLY A 4 8.91 33.38 8.02
N SER A 5 8.82 32.69 9.16
CA SER A 5 8.98 31.26 9.29
C SER A 5 7.75 30.61 8.64
N GLY A 6 7.82 30.34 7.34
CA GLY A 6 6.85 29.51 6.66
C GLY A 6 6.91 28.11 7.25
N HIS A 7 5.99 27.76 8.14
CA HIS A 7 5.76 26.37 8.54
C HIS A 7 5.30 25.61 7.29
N ALA A 8 6.22 24.88 6.67
CA ALA A 8 5.84 23.89 5.68
C ALA A 8 4.84 22.95 6.38
N LYS A 9 3.59 22.94 5.94
CA LYS A 9 2.59 22.03 6.46
C LYS A 9 3.14 20.61 6.28
N SER A 10 3.43 19.94 7.39
CA SER A 10 3.90 18.56 7.38
C SER A 10 2.86 17.69 6.65
N ALA A 11 3.31 16.89 5.69
CA ALA A 11 2.42 15.98 4.98
C ALA A 11 1.78 15.00 5.97
N THR A 12 0.48 14.75 5.81
CA THR A 12 -0.29 13.88 6.70
C THR A 12 -1.10 12.86 5.92
N VAL A 13 -1.38 11.73 6.54
CA VAL A 13 -2.18 10.61 6.01
C VAL A 13 -3.47 10.49 6.83
N ALA A 14 -4.60 10.22 6.18
CA ALA A 14 -5.86 9.97 6.86
C ALA A 14 -5.81 8.64 7.64
N ILE A 15 -6.47 8.60 8.79
CA ILE A 15 -6.43 7.44 9.69
C ILE A 15 -6.98 6.16 9.06
N GLY A 16 -7.88 6.27 8.10
CA GLY A 16 -8.42 5.13 7.36
C GLY A 16 -7.33 4.28 6.66
N PHE A 17 -6.21 4.89 6.22
CA PHE A 17 -5.08 4.13 5.67
C PHE A 17 -4.37 3.32 6.75
N VAL A 18 -4.25 3.85 7.96
CA VAL A 18 -3.69 3.10 9.11
C VAL A 18 -4.59 1.92 9.44
N THR A 19 -5.91 2.14 9.52
CA THR A 19 -6.89 1.08 9.79
C THR A 19 -6.82 -0.02 8.74
N GLY A 20 -6.73 0.36 7.46
CA GLY A 20 -6.59 -0.58 6.34
C GLY A 20 -5.28 -1.37 6.41
N LEU A 21 -4.15 -0.69 6.66
CA LEU A 21 -2.83 -1.33 6.81
C LEU A 21 -2.81 -2.37 7.94
N LEU A 22 -3.50 -2.10 9.06
CA LEU A 22 -3.57 -2.98 10.21
C LEU A 22 -4.60 -4.13 10.07
N ALA A 23 -5.43 -4.11 9.03
CA ALA A 23 -6.46 -5.13 8.83
C ALA A 23 -5.84 -6.54 8.69
N GLY A 24 -4.72 -6.67 7.99
CA GLY A 24 -3.99 -7.92 7.86
C GLY A 24 -3.40 -8.44 9.17
N VAL A 25 -2.88 -7.53 10.01
CA VAL A 25 -2.36 -7.87 11.35
C VAL A 25 -3.47 -8.49 12.21
N ARG A 26 -4.62 -7.82 12.26
CA ARG A 26 -5.79 -8.28 13.03
C ARG A 26 -6.34 -9.61 12.51
N ARG A 27 -6.35 -9.79 11.19
CA ARG A 27 -6.81 -11.04 10.56
C ARG A 27 -5.96 -12.24 10.95
N GLN A 28 -4.66 -12.03 11.19
CA GLN A 28 -3.77 -13.06 11.72
C GLN A 28 -3.91 -13.26 13.25
N GLY A 29 -4.91 -12.63 13.89
CA GLY A 29 -5.12 -12.71 15.33
C GLY A 29 -4.08 -11.97 16.16
N ARG A 30 -3.30 -11.06 15.56
CA ARG A 30 -2.27 -10.29 16.25
C ARG A 30 -2.79 -8.94 16.70
N ASP A 31 -2.39 -8.50 17.89
CA ASP A 31 -2.71 -7.15 18.37
C ASP A 31 -1.74 -6.13 17.71
N PRO A 32 -2.24 -5.08 17.05
CA PRO A 32 -1.41 -4.05 16.47
C PRO A 32 -0.89 -3.00 17.47
N ALA A 33 -1.22 -3.09 18.76
CA ALA A 33 -0.91 -2.06 19.75
C ALA A 33 0.61 -1.75 19.81
N ASP A 34 1.44 -2.78 19.82
CA ASP A 34 2.90 -2.60 19.87
C ASP A 34 3.45 -1.94 18.60
N LEU A 35 2.88 -2.26 17.44
CA LEU A 35 3.27 -1.65 16.17
C LEU A 35 2.90 -0.17 16.13
N LEU A 36 1.70 0.19 16.60
CA LEU A 36 1.26 1.58 16.71
C LEU A 36 2.14 2.36 17.69
N ALA A 37 2.36 1.83 18.87
CA ALA A 37 3.20 2.47 19.90
C ALA A 37 4.62 2.69 19.39
N ALA A 38 5.21 1.70 18.73
CA ALA A 38 6.56 1.79 18.17
C ALA A 38 6.66 2.80 17.03
N ALA A 39 5.57 3.06 16.30
CA ALA A 39 5.48 4.09 15.26
C ALA A 39 5.07 5.47 15.81
N GLY A 40 4.88 5.61 17.14
CA GLY A 40 4.46 6.84 17.79
C GLY A 40 3.02 7.26 17.43
N ILE A 41 2.14 6.31 17.15
CA ILE A 41 0.75 6.55 16.79
C ILE A 41 -0.16 6.18 17.97
N ASP A 42 -0.91 7.18 18.46
CA ASP A 42 -1.90 6.94 19.50
C ASP A 42 -3.06 6.10 18.94
N ALA A 43 -3.30 4.93 19.54
CA ALA A 43 -4.38 4.03 19.15
C ALA A 43 -5.78 4.67 19.26
N ALA A 44 -5.96 5.67 20.14
CA ALA A 44 -7.22 6.41 20.27
C ALA A 44 -7.60 7.16 18.98
N LEU A 45 -6.64 7.47 18.11
CA LEU A 45 -6.91 8.10 16.82
C LEU A 45 -7.67 7.19 15.86
N LEU A 46 -7.57 5.87 16.01
CA LEU A 46 -8.30 4.90 15.17
C LEU A 46 -9.82 4.96 15.34
N ALA A 47 -10.30 5.53 16.44
CA ALA A 47 -11.73 5.70 16.71
C ALA A 47 -12.34 6.98 16.11
N ARG A 48 -11.54 7.79 15.40
CA ARG A 48 -11.96 9.08 14.86
C ARG A 48 -11.65 9.14 13.37
N ASP A 49 -12.65 8.98 12.52
CA ASP A 49 -12.49 8.88 11.06
C ASP A 49 -11.80 10.09 10.41
N GLU A 50 -11.97 11.29 11.00
CA GLU A 50 -11.35 12.53 10.53
C GLU A 50 -9.89 12.70 10.96
N SER A 51 -9.38 11.80 11.81
CA SER A 51 -8.00 11.89 12.31
C SER A 51 -6.99 11.74 11.19
N ARG A 52 -5.87 12.39 11.38
CA ARG A 52 -4.72 12.33 10.48
C ARG A 52 -3.44 12.14 11.29
N ILE A 53 -2.48 11.45 10.71
CA ILE A 53 -1.15 11.24 11.31
C ILE A 53 -0.06 11.81 10.40
N PRO A 54 1.13 12.14 10.93
CA PRO A 54 2.27 12.51 10.11
C PRO A 54 2.63 11.39 9.11
N LEU A 55 2.99 11.78 7.89
CA LEU A 55 3.43 10.83 6.86
C LEU A 55 4.63 9.99 7.34
N THR A 56 5.53 10.57 8.13
CA THR A 56 6.68 9.87 8.70
C THR A 56 6.28 8.75 9.65
N ALA A 57 5.28 8.98 10.51
CA ALA A 57 4.74 7.95 11.40
C ALA A 57 4.05 6.82 10.61
N TYR A 58 3.33 7.19 9.54
CA TYR A 58 2.74 6.19 8.63
C TYR A 58 3.80 5.34 7.94
N ALA A 59 4.86 5.95 7.43
CA ALA A 59 5.95 5.24 6.76
C ALA A 59 6.69 4.28 7.72
N ASP A 60 6.88 4.69 8.98
CA ASP A 60 7.47 3.81 10.00
C ASP A 60 6.54 2.62 10.32
N LEU A 61 5.25 2.88 10.53
CA LEU A 61 4.26 1.82 10.74
C LEU A 61 4.22 0.84 9.55
N TYR A 62 4.22 1.35 8.33
CA TYR A 62 4.24 0.57 7.10
C TYR A 62 5.39 -0.45 7.10
N ASN A 63 6.60 0.01 7.35
CA ASN A 63 7.78 -0.86 7.39
C ASN A 63 7.68 -1.89 8.51
N ARG A 64 7.19 -1.50 9.69
CA ARG A 64 7.02 -2.40 10.83
C ARG A 64 5.99 -3.49 10.55
N VAL A 65 4.87 -3.15 9.91
CA VAL A 65 3.85 -4.14 9.55
C VAL A 65 4.38 -5.12 8.51
N ALA A 66 5.05 -4.64 7.45
CA ALA A 66 5.63 -5.50 6.44
C ALA A 66 6.64 -6.50 7.04
N LEU A 67 7.53 -6.02 7.91
CA LEU A 67 8.51 -6.85 8.61
C LEU A 67 7.85 -7.83 9.58
N ALA A 68 6.87 -7.38 10.37
CA ALA A 68 6.22 -8.21 11.37
C ALA A 68 5.41 -9.35 10.74
N LEU A 69 4.88 -9.15 9.53
CA LEU A 69 4.11 -10.15 8.80
C LEU A 69 4.96 -10.97 7.81
N ASP A 70 6.21 -10.58 7.57
CA ASP A 70 7.04 -11.10 6.48
C ASP A 70 6.31 -11.00 5.12
N ASP A 71 5.59 -9.88 4.92
CA ASP A 71 4.66 -9.72 3.80
C ASP A 71 4.55 -8.24 3.38
N GLU A 72 5.03 -7.91 2.19
CA GLU A 72 4.92 -6.56 1.58
C GLU A 72 3.49 -6.22 1.13
N ALA A 73 2.59 -7.19 1.13
CA ALA A 73 1.15 -6.99 0.90
C ALA A 73 0.34 -6.91 2.21
N PHE A 74 1.02 -6.76 3.36
CA PHE A 74 0.45 -6.48 4.69
C PHE A 74 -0.59 -7.49 5.18
N GLY A 75 -0.51 -8.74 4.74
CA GLY A 75 -1.50 -9.75 5.06
C GLY A 75 -2.89 -9.47 4.47
N LEU A 76 -3.02 -8.59 3.50
CA LEU A 76 -4.31 -8.22 2.89
C LEU A 76 -4.81 -9.28 1.91
N PHE A 77 -3.93 -10.13 1.41
CA PHE A 77 -4.22 -11.18 0.44
C PHE A 77 -4.07 -12.58 1.05
N ALA A 78 -4.57 -13.58 0.36
CA ALA A 78 -4.44 -14.97 0.79
C ALA A 78 -2.99 -15.47 0.64
N THR A 79 -2.30 -14.97 -0.40
CA THR A 79 -0.90 -15.29 -0.65
C THR A 79 -0.01 -14.12 -0.22
N PRO A 80 0.95 -14.33 0.69
CA PRO A 80 1.85 -13.27 1.11
C PRO A 80 2.81 -12.89 -0.01
N MET A 81 3.06 -11.61 -0.15
CA MET A 81 4.10 -11.08 -1.04
C MET A 81 5.40 -10.93 -0.24
N ARG A 82 6.34 -11.84 -0.48
CA ARG A 82 7.59 -11.90 0.29
C ARG A 82 8.41 -10.61 0.18
N PRO A 83 9.10 -10.19 1.25
CA PRO A 83 10.02 -9.07 1.23
C PRO A 83 11.02 -9.14 0.08
N GLY A 84 11.22 -8.03 -0.61
CA GLY A 84 12.03 -7.92 -1.82
C GLY A 84 11.25 -8.18 -3.12
N SER A 85 9.99 -8.64 -3.05
CA SER A 85 9.16 -8.86 -4.24
C SER A 85 8.89 -7.56 -4.99
N PHE A 86 8.60 -6.47 -4.26
CA PHE A 86 8.38 -5.16 -4.85
C PHE A 86 9.65 -4.63 -5.55
N GLU A 87 10.81 -4.74 -4.90
CA GLU A 87 12.08 -4.35 -5.49
C GLU A 87 12.35 -5.15 -6.78
N LEU A 88 12.14 -6.46 -6.76
CA LEU A 88 12.28 -7.32 -7.94
C LEU A 88 11.38 -6.85 -9.07
N LEU A 89 10.11 -6.54 -8.77
CA LEU A 89 9.15 -6.05 -9.75
C LEU A 89 9.60 -4.71 -10.34
N VAL A 90 9.99 -3.74 -9.51
CA VAL A 90 10.48 -2.43 -9.96
C VAL A 90 11.70 -2.59 -10.86
N ARG A 91 12.66 -3.45 -10.50
CA ARG A 91 13.83 -3.75 -11.35
C ARG A 91 13.43 -4.36 -12.69
N ALA A 92 12.43 -5.24 -12.71
CA ALA A 92 11.92 -5.82 -13.95
C ALA A 92 11.25 -4.78 -14.87
N LEU A 93 10.67 -3.73 -14.28
CA LEU A 93 10.03 -2.62 -15.01
C LEU A 93 11.02 -1.56 -15.48
N ALA A 94 12.10 -1.32 -14.73
CA ALA A 94 13.06 -0.24 -14.97
C ALA A 94 13.72 -0.29 -16.35
N GLY A 95 13.82 -1.48 -16.97
CA GLY A 95 14.34 -1.65 -18.32
C GLY A 95 13.32 -1.40 -19.45
N ALA A 96 12.08 -0.97 -19.13
CA ALA A 96 11.07 -0.66 -20.13
C ALA A 96 11.40 0.67 -20.83
N ARG A 97 11.25 0.70 -22.15
CA ARG A 97 11.53 1.90 -22.97
C ARG A 97 10.34 2.83 -23.07
N THR A 98 9.13 2.32 -22.79
CA THR A 98 7.88 3.06 -22.84
C THR A 98 7.00 2.68 -21.66
N LEU A 99 6.04 3.55 -21.31
CA LEU A 99 5.04 3.26 -20.28
C LEU A 99 4.19 2.03 -20.65
N ASP A 100 3.81 1.89 -21.92
CA ASP A 100 3.05 0.70 -22.39
C ASP A 100 3.83 -0.59 -22.14
N GLU A 101 5.12 -0.60 -22.43
CA GLU A 101 5.97 -1.76 -22.14
C GLU A 101 6.07 -2.04 -20.62
N ALA A 102 6.23 -0.99 -19.81
CA ALA A 102 6.27 -1.12 -18.36
C ALA A 102 4.97 -1.70 -17.81
N LEU A 103 3.83 -1.18 -18.24
CA LEU A 103 2.51 -1.65 -17.81
C LEU A 103 2.25 -3.11 -18.24
N ARG A 104 2.65 -3.51 -19.45
CA ARG A 104 2.55 -4.91 -19.91
C ARG A 104 3.45 -5.84 -19.11
N ARG A 105 4.66 -5.40 -18.76
CA ARG A 105 5.54 -6.16 -17.86
C ARG A 105 4.92 -6.30 -16.47
N LEU A 106 4.36 -5.21 -15.92
CA LEU A 106 3.66 -5.22 -14.66
C LEU A 106 2.49 -6.22 -14.68
N ALA A 107 1.64 -6.17 -15.69
CA ALA A 107 0.52 -7.08 -15.88
C ALA A 107 0.95 -8.55 -15.95
N ARG A 108 2.15 -8.81 -16.49
CA ARG A 108 2.72 -10.16 -16.58
C ARG A 108 3.33 -10.65 -15.28
N PHE A 109 4.05 -9.78 -14.56
CA PHE A 109 4.87 -10.20 -13.41
C PHE A 109 4.13 -10.11 -12.08
N LEU A 110 3.21 -9.16 -11.93
CA LEU A 110 2.47 -9.02 -10.66
C LEU A 110 1.73 -10.30 -10.26
N PRO A 111 0.99 -11.01 -11.14
CA PRO A 111 0.29 -12.24 -10.76
C PRO A 111 1.22 -13.39 -10.32
N ILE A 112 2.51 -13.33 -10.68
CA ILE A 112 3.50 -14.31 -10.23
C ILE A 112 3.86 -14.07 -8.76
N LEU A 113 3.96 -12.79 -8.37
CA LEU A 113 4.31 -12.38 -7.00
C LEU A 113 3.07 -12.31 -6.10
N LEU A 114 1.93 -11.96 -6.66
CA LEU A 114 0.66 -11.78 -5.99
C LEU A 114 -0.48 -12.39 -6.82
N PRO A 115 -0.68 -13.72 -6.75
CA PRO A 115 -1.66 -14.43 -7.59
C PRO A 115 -3.12 -14.06 -7.31
N ASP A 116 -3.38 -13.37 -6.20
CA ASP A 116 -4.70 -12.86 -5.85
C ASP A 116 -5.12 -11.62 -6.65
N MET A 117 -4.21 -11.08 -7.48
CA MET A 117 -4.45 -9.88 -8.29
C MET A 117 -4.09 -10.11 -9.75
N THR A 118 -4.89 -9.54 -10.65
CA THR A 118 -4.57 -9.45 -12.08
C THR A 118 -4.65 -8.02 -12.54
N ILE A 119 -3.88 -7.73 -13.60
CA ILE A 119 -3.87 -6.43 -14.26
C ILE A 119 -4.20 -6.62 -15.72
N ALA A 120 -5.18 -5.86 -16.21
CA ALA A 120 -5.43 -5.66 -17.62
C ALA A 120 -4.99 -4.26 -18.03
N VAL A 121 -4.40 -4.16 -19.23
CA VAL A 121 -4.03 -2.88 -19.85
C VAL A 121 -4.65 -2.85 -21.23
N GLU A 122 -5.64 -1.98 -21.41
CA GLU A 122 -6.35 -1.80 -22.67
C GLU A 122 -6.08 -0.41 -23.24
N ARG A 123 -5.94 -0.31 -24.56
CA ARG A 123 -5.68 0.94 -25.24
C ARG A 123 -6.88 1.33 -26.10
N HIS A 124 -7.38 2.53 -25.85
CA HIS A 124 -8.51 3.13 -26.57
C HIS A 124 -8.07 4.45 -27.21
N GLY A 125 -7.48 4.35 -28.40
CA GLY A 125 -6.93 5.52 -29.12
C GLY A 125 -5.75 6.17 -28.36
N ALA A 126 -5.93 7.41 -27.88
CA ALA A 126 -4.92 8.16 -27.10
C ALA A 126 -4.98 7.89 -25.60
N GLN A 127 -5.96 7.13 -25.14
CA GLN A 127 -6.14 6.76 -23.73
C GLN A 127 -5.73 5.31 -23.50
N ALA A 128 -5.27 5.01 -22.28
CA ALA A 128 -5.06 3.66 -21.80
C ALA A 128 -5.85 3.44 -20.52
N GLU A 129 -6.53 2.32 -20.43
CA GLU A 129 -7.23 1.87 -19.25
C GLU A 129 -6.37 0.82 -18.53
N PHE A 130 -6.18 1.03 -17.25
CA PHE A 130 -5.45 0.13 -16.36
C PHE A 130 -6.44 -0.41 -15.32
N THR A 131 -6.76 -1.70 -15.43
CA THR A 131 -7.73 -2.36 -14.56
C THR A 131 -7.04 -3.34 -13.64
N LEU A 132 -7.18 -3.13 -12.33
CA LEU A 132 -6.70 -4.02 -11.29
C LEU A 132 -7.87 -4.84 -10.75
N THR A 133 -7.80 -6.16 -10.86
CA THR A 133 -8.89 -7.06 -10.46
C THR A 133 -8.41 -8.06 -9.43
N ALA A 134 -9.14 -8.20 -8.31
CA ALA A 134 -8.92 -9.29 -7.37
C ALA A 134 -9.48 -10.60 -7.94
N THR A 135 -8.66 -11.66 -7.97
CA THR A 135 -9.05 -13.00 -8.45
C THR A 135 -9.79 -13.81 -7.40
N ARG A 136 -9.71 -13.37 -6.14
CA ARG A 136 -10.39 -13.97 -4.99
C ARG A 136 -11.01 -12.86 -4.14
N PRO A 137 -12.07 -13.17 -3.36
CA PRO A 137 -12.59 -12.22 -2.38
C PRO A 137 -11.45 -11.80 -1.43
N LEU A 138 -11.21 -10.50 -1.33
CA LEU A 138 -10.29 -9.95 -0.34
C LEU A 138 -10.90 -10.17 1.04
N ALA A 139 -10.14 -10.77 1.95
CA ALA A 139 -10.68 -11.46 3.12
C ALA A 139 -11.23 -10.57 4.24
N ALA A 140 -11.20 -9.23 4.10
CA ALA A 140 -11.82 -8.37 5.08
C ALA A 140 -12.44 -7.19 4.44
N HIS A 141 -12.72 -6.22 4.33
CA HIS A 141 -13.33 -5.19 3.52
C HIS A 141 -12.63 -5.07 2.15
N PRO A 142 -13.21 -5.62 1.07
CA PRO A 142 -12.60 -5.57 -0.27
C PRO A 142 -12.25 -4.15 -0.71
N ALA A 143 -13.06 -3.16 -0.29
CA ALA A 143 -12.84 -1.76 -0.61
C ALA A 143 -11.59 -1.18 0.09
N ASP A 144 -11.26 -1.64 1.30
CA ASP A 144 -10.16 -1.08 2.07
C ASP A 144 -8.83 -1.71 1.67
N ALA A 145 -8.80 -3.01 1.48
CA ALA A 145 -7.60 -3.71 1.01
C ALA A 145 -7.20 -3.25 -0.41
N GLY A 146 -8.17 -3.12 -1.31
CA GLY A 146 -7.93 -2.62 -2.66
C GLY A 146 -7.47 -1.17 -2.68
N ARG A 147 -8.02 -0.31 -1.83
CA ARG A 147 -7.60 1.10 -1.71
C ARG A 147 -6.21 1.24 -1.15
N VAL A 148 -5.88 0.52 -0.07
CA VAL A 148 -4.55 0.55 0.53
C VAL A 148 -3.54 0.03 -0.47
N PHE A 149 -3.80 -1.10 -1.12
CA PHE A 149 -2.93 -1.66 -2.13
C PHE A 149 -2.74 -0.70 -3.32
N ALA A 150 -3.82 -0.16 -3.90
CA ALA A 150 -3.72 0.77 -5.02
C ALA A 150 -2.98 2.05 -4.63
N PHE A 151 -3.26 2.61 -3.45
CA PHE A 151 -2.57 3.79 -2.95
C PHE A 151 -1.08 3.54 -2.77
N GLU A 152 -0.70 2.46 -2.11
CA GLU A 152 0.69 2.12 -1.83
C GLU A 152 1.49 1.78 -3.10
N TRP A 153 0.83 1.16 -4.08
CA TRP A 153 1.49 0.73 -5.31
C TRP A 153 1.56 1.81 -6.40
N LEU A 154 0.61 2.74 -6.42
CA LEU A 154 0.59 3.84 -7.38
C LEU A 154 1.38 5.06 -6.94
N LEU A 155 1.64 5.19 -5.63
CA LEU A 155 2.35 6.34 -5.06
C LEU A 155 3.81 6.07 -4.71
N ARG A 156 4.30 4.85 -4.85
CA ARG A 156 5.71 4.48 -4.78
C ARG A 156 6.40 4.65 -6.12
#